data_dfb2f265df5495fe879429386da15042
#
_entry.id   dfb2f265df5495fe879429386da15042
#
_cell.length_a   1.000
_cell.length_b   1.000
_cell.length_c   1.000
_cell.angle_alpha   90.00
_cell.angle_beta   90.00
_cell.angle_gamma   90.00
#
_symmetry.space_group_name_H-M   'P 1'
#
loop_
_entity.id
_entity.type
_entity.pdbx_description
1 polymer ?
#
loop_
_entity_poly.entity_id
_entity_poly.type
_entity_poly.pdbx_seq_one_letter_code
_entity_poly.pdbx_strand_id
1 'polypeptide(L)'
;MRILISNDDGIAANGIRALTKALSQDHDVYVIAPDRERSAAGHSLTLHTPLRVEELESINGSKRTWVTTGTPGDCVKIGISAILSEDEKPDLVLSGIKDRKSVV
;
A
#
# COMPACT_ATOMS: atom_id res chain seq x y z
N MET A 1 11.27 0.39 13.63
CA MET A 1 11.53 0.05 12.23
C MET A 1 10.54 0.76 11.33
N ARG A 2 10.97 1.18 10.19
CA ARG A 2 10.06 1.80 9.24
C ARG A 2 9.56 0.74 8.28
N ILE A 3 8.26 0.63 8.16
CA ILE A 3 7.64 -0.42 7.35
C ILE A 3 6.71 0.22 6.32
N LEU A 4 6.86 -0.15 5.07
CA LEU A 4 5.95 0.25 4.01
C LEU A 4 5.02 -0.91 3.73
N ILE A 5 3.73 -0.66 3.77
CA ILE A 5 2.73 -1.70 3.55
C ILE A 5 1.93 -1.38 2.29
N SER A 6 1.70 -2.38 1.49
CA SER A 6 0.83 -2.27 0.32
C SER A 6 -0.04 -3.54 0.22
N ASN A 7 -0.96 -3.57 -0.71
CA ASN A 7 -1.78 -4.76 -0.96
C ASN A 7 -2.34 -4.72 -2.37
N ASP A 8 -3.04 -5.75 -2.78
CA ASP A 8 -3.72 -5.75 -4.07
C ASP A 8 -5.24 -5.66 -3.89
N ASP A 9 -5.75 -5.66 -2.67
CA ASP A 9 -7.19 -5.58 -2.42
C ASP A 9 -7.70 -4.15 -2.33
N GLY A 10 -6.83 -3.19 -2.21
CA GLY A 10 -7.23 -1.80 -2.15
C GLY A 10 -7.11 -1.21 -0.75
N ILE A 11 -7.07 0.12 -0.69
CA ILE A 11 -6.82 0.83 0.56
C ILE A 11 -7.96 0.63 1.57
N ALA A 12 -9.14 0.32 1.10
CA ALA A 12 -10.29 0.14 1.99
C ALA A 12 -10.40 -1.27 2.57
N ALA A 13 -9.56 -2.19 2.12
CA ALA A 13 -9.68 -3.57 2.55
C ALA A 13 -9.37 -3.73 4.04
N ASN A 14 -10.08 -4.65 4.68
CA ASN A 14 -9.88 -4.86 6.11
C ASN A 14 -8.51 -5.42 6.44
N GLY A 15 -7.95 -6.21 5.56
CA GLY A 15 -6.65 -6.82 5.80
C GLY A 15 -5.54 -5.82 6.00
N ILE A 16 -5.44 -4.83 5.12
CA ILE A 16 -4.37 -3.85 5.23
C ILE A 16 -4.60 -2.94 6.42
N ARG A 17 -5.86 -2.67 6.74
CA ARG A 17 -6.17 -1.83 7.90
C ARG A 17 -5.81 -2.53 9.20
N ALA A 18 -6.09 -3.82 9.29
CA ALA A 18 -5.73 -4.59 10.47
C ALA A 18 -4.22 -4.71 10.63
N LEU A 19 -3.52 -4.95 9.55
CA LEU A 19 -2.07 -5.06 9.57
C LEU A 19 -1.44 -3.73 9.99
N THR A 20 -1.95 -2.64 9.45
CA THR A 20 -1.45 -1.32 9.77
C THR A 20 -1.64 -1.03 11.27
N LYS A 21 -2.80 -1.35 11.79
CA LYS A 21 -3.08 -1.10 13.19
C LYS A 21 -2.13 -1.91 14.09
N ALA A 22 -1.94 -3.16 13.75
CA ALA A 22 -1.09 -4.02 14.56
C ALA A 22 0.36 -3.56 14.57
N LEU A 23 0.88 -3.18 13.43
CA LEU A 23 2.28 -2.80 13.32
C LEU A 23 2.56 -1.37 13.79
N SER A 24 1.58 -0.51 13.71
CA SER A 24 1.76 0.88 14.08
C SER A 24 2.00 1.07 15.58
N GLN A 25 1.72 0.08 16.37
CA GLN A 25 1.94 0.18 17.79
C GLN A 25 3.42 0.18 18.14
N ASP A 26 4.23 -0.51 17.36
CA ASP A 26 5.64 -0.63 17.66
C ASP A 26 6.56 -0.13 16.56
N HIS A 27 6.02 0.26 15.44
CA HIS A 27 6.83 0.63 14.28
C HIS A 27 6.26 1.87 13.59
N ASP A 28 7.08 2.49 12.78
CA ASP A 28 6.64 3.60 11.96
C ASP A 28 6.11 3.02 10.66
N VAL A 29 4.83 3.10 10.44
CA VAL A 29 4.19 2.45 9.31
C VAL A 29 3.76 3.47 8.28
N TYR A 30 4.07 3.19 7.03
CA TYR A 30 3.66 3.98 5.88
C TYR A 30 2.84 3.07 4.98
N VAL A 31 1.74 3.56 4.45
CA VAL A 31 0.84 2.74 3.63
C VAL A 31 0.67 3.37 2.26
N ILE A 32 0.82 2.56 1.22
CA ILE A 32 0.51 3.01 -0.11
C ILE A 32 -0.20 1.85 -0.79
N ALA A 33 -1.40 2.02 -1.19
CA ALA A 33 -2.22 0.94 -1.73
C ALA A 33 -3.07 1.43 -2.89
N PRO A 34 -3.54 0.51 -3.72
CA PRO A 34 -4.42 0.88 -4.83
C PRO A 34 -5.75 1.43 -4.32
N ASP A 35 -6.42 2.21 -5.14
CA ASP A 35 -7.71 2.77 -4.80
C ASP A 35 -8.80 1.70 -4.74
N ARG A 36 -8.59 0.58 -5.40
CA ARG A 36 -9.55 -0.52 -5.40
C ARG A 36 -8.78 -1.79 -5.68
N GLU A 37 -9.44 -2.91 -5.61
CA GLU A 37 -8.80 -4.17 -5.89
C GLU A 37 -8.15 -4.16 -7.26
N ARG A 38 -6.89 -4.57 -7.32
CA ARG A 38 -6.17 -4.67 -8.56
C ARG A 38 -5.44 -5.99 -8.58
N SER A 39 -5.79 -6.83 -9.52
CA SER A 39 -5.16 -8.11 -9.61
C SER A 39 -3.82 -7.96 -10.29
N ALA A 40 -2.85 -8.68 -9.80
CA ALA A 40 -1.56 -8.66 -10.45
C ALA A 40 -1.63 -9.24 -11.84
N ALA A 41 -2.63 -10.06 -12.08
CA ALA A 41 -2.77 -10.63 -13.38
C ALA A 41 -3.31 -9.70 -14.37
N GLY A 42 -3.78 -8.70 -13.96
CA GLY A 42 -4.43 -7.96 -14.81
C GLY A 42 -3.68 -7.22 -15.69
N HIS A 43 -3.17 -6.85 -16.11
CA HIS A 43 -2.62 -6.40 -17.08
C HIS A 43 -2.55 -5.33 -17.69
N SER A 44 -2.06 -5.24 -18.03
CA SER A 44 -1.45 -4.81 -19.02
C SER A 44 -2.00 -3.75 -19.72
N LEU A 45 -3.15 -3.58 -19.58
CA LEU A 45 -3.71 -2.73 -20.37
C LEU A 45 -3.71 -1.39 -20.02
N THR A 46 -3.25 -1.01 -18.93
CA THR A 46 -3.36 0.31 -18.50
C THR A 46 -2.17 1.10 -18.90
N LEU A 47 -1.52 0.73 -19.88
CA LEU A 47 -0.38 1.44 -20.31
C LEU A 47 -0.58 2.90 -20.59
N HIS A 48 -1.77 3.26 -20.94
CA HIS A 48 -2.00 4.65 -21.29
C HIS A 48 -2.67 5.44 -20.18
N THR A 49 -2.87 4.83 -19.04
CA THR A 49 -3.53 5.52 -17.93
C THR A 49 -2.47 6.11 -17.02
N PRO A 50 -2.45 7.38 -16.80
CA PRO A 50 -1.44 7.95 -15.91
C PRO A 50 -1.66 7.48 -14.49
N LEU A 51 -0.58 7.24 -13.77
CA LEU A 51 -0.68 6.91 -12.39
C LEU A 51 -0.98 8.14 -11.59
N ARG A 52 -1.90 8.04 -10.68
CA ARG A 52 -2.22 9.12 -9.79
C ARG A 52 -1.95 8.67 -8.36
N VAL A 53 -1.40 9.56 -7.57
CA VAL A 53 -1.09 9.28 -6.18
C VAL A 53 -1.68 10.40 -5.35
N GLU A 54 -2.42 10.06 -4.33
CA GLU A 54 -3.03 11.05 -3.47
C GLU A 54 -2.74 10.69 -2.03
N GLU A 55 -2.32 11.64 -1.24
CA GLU A 55 -2.09 11.39 0.19
C GLU A 55 -3.42 11.52 0.92
N LEU A 56 -3.72 10.55 1.78
CA LEU A 56 -4.95 10.54 2.54
C LEU A 56 -4.63 10.78 4.02
N GLU A 57 -5.66 10.93 4.83
CA GLU A 57 -5.47 10.97 6.24
C GLU A 57 -4.96 9.62 6.70
N SER A 58 -4.09 9.64 7.68
CA SER A 58 -3.48 8.39 8.14
C SER A 58 -4.52 7.43 8.68
N ILE A 59 -4.39 6.16 8.31
CA ILE A 59 -5.31 5.16 8.79
C ILE A 59 -4.69 4.38 9.91
N ASN A 60 -5.49 4.00 10.88
CA ASN A 60 -5.12 3.04 11.93
C ASN A 60 -3.73 3.25 12.54
N GLY A 61 -3.34 4.47 12.72
CA GLY A 61 -2.06 4.77 13.39
C GLY A 61 -0.86 4.88 12.49
N SER A 62 -1.04 4.76 11.18
CA SER A 62 0.08 4.91 10.26
C SER A 62 0.60 6.34 10.29
N LYS A 63 1.84 6.51 9.92
CA LYS A 63 2.42 7.84 9.85
C LYS A 63 1.90 8.59 8.64
N ARG A 64 1.85 7.94 7.53
CA ARG A 64 1.34 8.54 6.29
C ARG A 64 0.67 7.46 5.45
N THR A 65 -0.32 7.84 4.69
CA THR A 65 -1.07 6.92 3.86
C THR A 65 -1.31 7.54 2.48
N TRP A 66 -1.08 6.77 1.45
CA TRP A 66 -1.34 7.22 0.08
C TRP A 66 -2.20 6.20 -0.66
N VAL A 67 -2.97 6.68 -1.60
CA VAL A 67 -3.74 5.81 -2.49
C VAL A 67 -3.28 6.10 -3.92
N THR A 68 -3.26 5.08 -4.74
CA THR A 68 -2.80 5.24 -6.11
C THR A 68 -3.70 4.45 -7.04
N THR A 69 -3.67 4.81 -8.32
CA THR A 69 -4.42 4.08 -9.33
C THR A 69 -3.60 2.93 -9.92
N GLY A 70 -2.38 2.71 -9.45
CA GLY A 70 -1.53 1.67 -10.01
C GLY A 70 -1.71 0.30 -9.38
N THR A 71 -0.92 -0.65 -9.84
CA THR A 71 -0.89 -1.98 -9.26
C THR A 71 -0.10 -1.98 -7.96
N PRO A 72 -0.15 -3.04 -7.17
CA PRO A 72 0.66 -3.08 -5.94
C PRO A 72 2.16 -2.91 -6.20
N GLY A 73 2.65 -3.48 -7.28
CA GLY A 73 4.05 -3.30 -7.62
C GLY A 73 4.40 -1.85 -7.90
N ASP A 74 3.51 -1.15 -8.61
CA ASP A 74 3.69 0.25 -8.89
C ASP A 74 3.63 1.06 -7.60
N CYS A 75 2.75 0.69 -6.68
CA CYS A 75 2.65 1.38 -5.41
C CYS A 75 3.96 1.34 -4.65
N VAL A 76 4.56 0.18 -4.56
CA VAL A 76 5.81 0.03 -3.83
C VAL A 76 6.93 0.80 -4.51
N LYS A 77 7.01 0.70 -5.83
CA LYS A 77 8.04 1.42 -6.56
C LYS A 77 7.93 2.90 -6.37
N ILE A 78 6.74 3.45 -6.49
CA ILE A 78 6.54 4.87 -6.34
C ILE A 78 6.84 5.29 -4.91
N GLY A 79 6.39 4.50 -3.95
CA GLY A 79 6.61 4.82 -2.55
C GLY A 79 8.09 4.95 -2.25
N ILE A 80 8.87 3.98 -2.67
CA ILE A 80 10.28 4.00 -2.37
C ILE A 80 11.04 5.03 -3.17
N SER A 81 10.72 5.20 -4.43
CA SER A 81 11.56 6.01 -5.29
C SER A 81 11.15 7.46 -5.38
N ALA A 82 9.90 7.78 -5.13
CA ALA A 82 9.42 9.13 -5.38
C ALA A 82 8.70 9.80 -4.22
N ILE A 83 8.04 9.06 -3.37
CA ILE A 83 7.24 9.68 -2.33
C ILE A 83 7.98 9.81 -1.02
N LEU A 84 8.62 8.76 -0.58
CA LEU A 84 9.29 8.80 0.71
C LEU A 84 10.64 9.49 0.61
N SER A 85 10.92 10.34 1.56
CA SER A 85 12.21 11.02 1.59
C SER A 85 13.28 10.05 2.08
N GLU A 86 14.51 10.47 2.04
CA GLU A 86 15.60 9.62 2.53
C GLU A 86 15.38 9.23 3.98
N ASP A 87 14.82 10.11 4.77
CA ASP A 87 14.58 9.82 6.17
C ASP A 87 13.40 8.90 6.38
N GLU A 88 12.60 8.68 5.35
CA GLU A 88 11.41 7.84 5.44
C GLU A 88 11.56 6.52 4.73
N LYS A 89 12.74 6.22 4.19
CA LYS A 89 12.89 4.96 3.46
C LYS A 89 12.62 3.78 4.37
N PRO A 90 11.85 2.81 3.87
CA PRO A 90 11.46 1.70 4.73
C PRO A 90 12.60 0.71 4.95
N ASP A 91 12.59 0.11 6.11
CA ASP A 91 13.51 -0.99 6.40
C ASP A 91 12.89 -2.30 5.91
N LEU A 92 11.59 -2.34 5.74
CA LEU A 92 10.88 -3.54 5.37
C LEU A 92 9.67 -3.17 4.52
N VAL A 93 9.38 -3.94 3.51
CA VAL A 93 8.19 -3.76 2.68
C VAL A 93 7.32 -5.00 2.84
N LEU A 94 6.05 -4.81 3.20
CA LEU A 94 5.12 -5.91 3.34
C LEU A 94 3.95 -5.74 2.38
N SER A 95 3.49 -6.84 1.83
CA SER A 95 2.33 -6.83 0.94
C SER A 95 1.29 -7.77 1.53
N GLY A 96 0.14 -7.27 1.86
CA GLY A 96 -0.93 -8.06 2.45
C GLY A 96 -1.71 -7.23 3.45
N ILE A 97 -2.56 -7.81 4.25
CA ILE A 97 -2.88 -9.23 4.28
C ILE A 97 -3.97 -9.49 3.28
N LYS A 98 -3.93 -10.61 2.57
CA LYS A 98 -5.01 -10.90 1.66
C LYS A 98 -6.18 -11.38 2.42
N ASP A 99 -7.33 -10.77 2.16
CA ASP A 99 -8.55 -11.17 2.79
C ASP A 99 -9.18 -12.21 1.94
N ARG A 100 -8.89 -13.49 2.15
CA ARG A 100 -9.48 -14.46 1.35
C ARG A 100 -10.47 -15.17 2.07
N LYS A 101 -11.68 -15.10 1.60
CA LYS A 101 -12.70 -15.84 2.23
C LYS A 101 -12.68 -17.22 1.78
N SER A 102 -12.23 -17.51 0.67
CA SER A 102 -12.31 -18.80 0.27
C SER A 102 -11.00 -19.30 0.10
N VAL A 103 -10.76 -20.34 0.62
CA VAL A 103 -9.62 -20.71 0.46
C VAL A 103 -9.63 -21.82 -0.24
N VAL A 104 -9.55 -22.16 -1.00
CA VAL A 104 -9.65 -23.24 -1.62
C VAL A 104 -8.65 -23.86 -1.97
#